data_4747a631c56fd54b8726f8ab5f6cf8a9
#
_entry.id   4747a631c56fd54b8726f8ab5f6cf8a9
#
_cell.length_a   1.000
_cell.length_b   1.000
_cell.length_c   1.000
_cell.angle_alpha   90.00
_cell.angle_beta   90.00
_cell.angle_gamma   90.00
#
_symmetry.space_group_name_H-M   'P 1'
#
loop_
_entity.id
_entity.type
_entity.pdbx_description
1 polymer ?
#
loop_
_entity_poly.entity_id
_entity_poly.type
_entity_poly.pdbx_seq_one_letter_code
_entity_poly.pdbx_strand_id
1 'polypeptide(L)'
;GGSSPQPSTGFTGTSRHPRDPELAGGSSYHPLDADFVPPPADPVPSLIDDLLEYLNGATHAPLIQAALVHAQFETIHPFTDGNGRVGRALNHATLARRGLLTGLVLPTSLVLATLGDGYVEALSLFREPANRKPNGSAAQSIPGTGRDAWIAFFLKTVMIACDQAEQISAELADLREEWNEDLQHWASHRNASRSQRKDSAALRILEDLPGTPVLTITTASRIHGISRTAASRGLETLRAAGILTTESVGGGRRAYTARSVLDATIWAERPSASTHFDTHVSPPTR
;
A
#
# COMPACT_ATOMS: atom_id res chain seq x y z
N GLY A 1 44.74 -21.15 -10.90
CA GLY A 1 44.05 -19.95 -11.25
C GLY A 1 42.60 -20.28 -11.53
N GLY A 2 41.71 -20.09 -10.57
CA GLY A 2 40.27 -20.28 -10.73
C GLY A 2 39.60 -18.93 -10.44
N SER A 3 39.16 -18.26 -11.48
CA SER A 3 38.34 -17.05 -11.37
C SER A 3 36.89 -17.46 -11.16
N SER A 4 36.36 -17.09 -9.98
CA SER A 4 34.94 -17.19 -9.67
C SER A 4 34.15 -16.15 -10.47
N PRO A 5 32.99 -16.50 -11.06
CA PRO A 5 32.15 -15.52 -11.72
C PRO A 5 31.41 -14.66 -10.67
N GLN A 6 31.50 -13.35 -10.81
CA GLN A 6 30.68 -12.39 -10.07
C GLN A 6 29.21 -12.50 -10.53
N PRO A 7 28.23 -12.40 -9.63
CA PRO A 7 26.82 -12.35 -10.02
C PRO A 7 26.57 -10.99 -10.69
N SER A 8 26.21 -11.02 -11.97
CA SER A 8 25.68 -9.88 -12.69
C SER A 8 24.28 -9.58 -12.14
N THR A 9 24.15 -8.55 -11.33
CA THR A 9 22.86 -7.95 -10.99
C THR A 9 22.31 -7.24 -12.23
N GLY A 10 21.77 -8.00 -13.15
CA GLY A 10 21.02 -7.46 -14.27
C GLY A 10 19.64 -6.99 -13.80
N PHE A 11 19.54 -5.73 -13.42
CA PHE A 11 18.28 -5.04 -13.34
C PHE A 11 17.81 -4.78 -14.76
N THR A 12 17.05 -5.72 -15.34
CA THR A 12 16.38 -5.53 -16.63
C THR A 12 15.08 -4.76 -16.43
N GLY A 13 15.17 -3.52 -15.94
CA GLY A 13 14.15 -2.53 -16.18
C GLY A 13 14.30 -2.08 -17.63
N THR A 14 13.23 -2.10 -18.41
CA THR A 14 13.20 -1.54 -19.76
C THR A 14 13.64 -0.07 -19.64
N SER A 15 14.90 0.19 -20.02
CA SER A 15 15.47 1.52 -20.05
C SER A 15 14.71 2.35 -21.09
N ARG A 16 14.31 3.55 -20.71
CA ARG A 16 13.74 4.58 -21.59
C ARG A 16 14.54 4.68 -22.88
N HIS A 17 13.85 4.62 -24.02
CA HIS A 17 14.50 4.99 -25.27
C HIS A 17 14.69 6.52 -25.25
N PRO A 18 15.87 7.09 -25.55
CA PRO A 18 16.17 8.52 -25.34
C PRO A 18 15.30 9.51 -26.16
N ARG A 19 14.31 9.04 -26.91
CA ARG A 19 13.53 9.86 -27.85
C ARG A 19 12.04 9.96 -27.58
N ASP A 20 11.50 9.18 -26.62
CA ASP A 20 10.05 9.21 -26.35
C ASP A 20 9.76 9.99 -25.06
N PRO A 21 9.15 11.19 -25.13
CA PRO A 21 8.65 11.86 -23.94
C PRO A 21 7.52 11.01 -23.37
N GLU A 22 7.65 10.64 -22.12
CA GLU A 22 6.58 9.98 -21.39
C GLU A 22 5.54 11.02 -21.00
N LEU A 23 4.27 10.74 -21.31
CA LEU A 23 3.16 11.65 -21.04
C LEU A 23 2.45 11.13 -19.77
N ALA A 24 2.27 12.01 -18.80
CA ALA A 24 1.55 11.69 -17.57
C ALA A 24 0.17 12.35 -17.62
N GLY A 25 -0.89 11.50 -17.61
CA GLY A 25 -2.28 11.97 -17.74
C GLY A 25 -2.71 12.27 -19.18
N GLY A 26 -4.00 12.35 -19.44
CA GLY A 26 -4.57 12.68 -20.74
C GLY A 26 -4.27 11.67 -21.85
N SER A 27 -3.92 12.15 -23.04
CA SER A 27 -3.60 11.28 -24.19
C SER A 27 -2.18 10.74 -24.13
N SER A 28 -2.03 9.42 -24.25
CA SER A 28 -0.72 8.76 -24.36
C SER A 28 0.01 9.04 -25.68
N TYR A 29 -0.62 9.76 -26.62
CA TYR A 29 -0.11 9.93 -27.98
C TYR A 29 0.30 11.36 -28.33
N HIS A 30 -0.09 12.37 -27.54
CA HIS A 30 0.21 13.78 -27.89
C HIS A 30 0.60 14.62 -26.67
N PRO A 31 1.81 15.26 -26.68
CA PRO A 31 2.29 16.06 -25.55
C PRO A 31 1.38 17.26 -25.21
N LEU A 32 0.59 17.75 -26.19
CA LEU A 32 -0.31 18.91 -26.00
C LEU A 32 -1.55 18.56 -25.17
N ASP A 33 -1.89 17.28 -25.06
CA ASP A 33 -3.07 16.80 -24.32
C ASP A 33 -2.65 16.13 -22.99
N ALA A 34 -1.37 16.17 -22.63
CA ALA A 34 -0.86 15.61 -21.40
C ALA A 34 -0.98 16.63 -20.25
N ASP A 35 -1.41 16.17 -19.08
CA ASP A 35 -1.47 17.00 -17.87
C ASP A 35 -0.08 17.44 -17.41
N PHE A 36 0.93 16.62 -17.70
CA PHE A 36 2.31 16.90 -17.34
C PHE A 36 3.29 16.23 -18.30
N VAL A 37 4.33 16.97 -18.70
CA VAL A 37 5.46 16.46 -19.49
C VAL A 37 6.71 16.41 -18.61
N PRO A 38 7.23 15.20 -18.30
CA PRO A 38 8.43 15.04 -17.48
C PRO A 38 9.67 15.65 -18.15
N PRO A 39 10.77 15.88 -17.38
CA PRO A 39 12.05 16.29 -17.92
C PRO A 39 12.56 15.31 -19.00
N PRO A 40 13.34 15.79 -19.99
CA PRO A 40 14.00 14.90 -20.94
C PRO A 40 14.95 13.94 -20.21
N ALA A 41 15.35 12.84 -20.88
CA ALA A 41 16.12 11.76 -20.24
C ALA A 41 17.50 12.17 -19.70
N ASP A 42 18.16 13.14 -20.37
CA ASP A 42 19.54 13.51 -20.05
C ASP A 42 19.75 14.03 -18.60
N PRO A 43 18.94 14.93 -18.02
CA PRO A 43 19.10 15.39 -16.64
C PRO A 43 18.55 14.39 -15.60
N VAL A 44 17.80 13.38 -15.98
CA VAL A 44 17.14 12.47 -15.01
C VAL A 44 18.12 11.83 -14.02
N PRO A 45 19.30 11.31 -14.41
CA PRO A 45 20.24 10.75 -13.45
C PRO A 45 20.68 11.75 -12.37
N SER A 46 21.03 12.97 -12.74
CA SER A 46 21.46 13.99 -11.77
C SER A 46 20.31 14.46 -10.87
N LEU A 47 19.08 14.52 -11.38
CA LEU A 47 17.90 14.84 -10.58
C LEU A 47 17.58 13.73 -9.56
N ILE A 48 17.82 12.48 -9.93
CA ILE A 48 17.66 11.35 -8.99
C ILE A 48 18.76 11.35 -7.94
N ASP A 49 20.00 11.67 -8.31
CA ASP A 49 21.10 11.78 -7.34
C ASP A 49 20.82 12.87 -6.29
N ASP A 50 20.33 14.05 -6.70
CA ASP A 50 19.90 15.13 -5.81
C ASP A 50 18.74 14.69 -4.89
N LEU A 51 17.74 14.01 -5.46
CA LEU A 51 16.64 13.46 -4.68
C LEU A 51 17.09 12.44 -3.64
N LEU A 52 18.04 11.57 -3.98
CA LEU A 52 18.59 10.57 -3.07
C LEU A 52 19.43 11.23 -1.96
N GLU A 53 20.20 12.28 -2.28
CA GLU A 53 20.91 13.06 -1.28
C GLU A 53 19.93 13.69 -0.28
N TYR A 54 18.87 14.34 -0.78
CA TYR A 54 17.83 14.91 0.06
C TYR A 54 17.10 13.85 0.91
N LEU A 55 16.75 12.70 0.31
CA LEU A 55 16.09 11.59 1.00
C LEU A 55 16.98 11.04 2.13
N ASN A 56 18.29 10.94 1.91
CA ASN A 56 19.25 10.45 2.89
C ASN A 56 19.54 11.46 4.00
N GLY A 57 19.27 12.73 3.79
CA GLY A 57 19.38 13.79 4.78
C GLY A 57 18.25 13.78 5.83
N ALA A 58 18.24 14.81 6.66
CA ALA A 58 17.24 15.02 7.71
C ALA A 58 16.88 16.52 7.88
N THR A 59 16.83 17.25 6.78
CA THR A 59 16.66 18.72 6.77
C THR A 59 15.28 19.15 7.25
N HIS A 60 14.23 18.36 6.94
CA HIS A 60 12.86 18.67 7.29
C HIS A 60 12.29 17.63 8.26
N ALA A 61 11.15 17.95 8.89
CA ALA A 61 10.36 16.97 9.65
C ALA A 61 9.99 15.77 8.74
N PRO A 62 9.89 14.54 9.28
CA PRO A 62 9.73 13.32 8.48
C PRO A 62 8.56 13.34 7.49
N LEU A 63 7.39 13.85 7.89
CA LEU A 63 6.21 13.95 7.02
C LEU A 63 6.42 14.97 5.91
N ILE A 64 7.05 16.10 6.21
CA ILE A 64 7.38 17.11 5.19
C ILE A 64 8.39 16.55 4.19
N GLN A 65 9.40 15.84 4.69
CA GLN A 65 10.40 15.19 3.83
C GLN A 65 9.75 14.15 2.92
N ALA A 66 8.86 13.31 3.43
CA ALA A 66 8.15 12.32 2.63
C ALA A 66 7.28 12.99 1.55
N ALA A 67 6.56 14.07 1.90
CA ALA A 67 5.79 14.85 0.94
C ALA A 67 6.64 15.39 -0.20
N LEU A 68 7.78 16.01 0.12
CA LEU A 68 8.68 16.59 -0.88
C LEU A 68 9.38 15.54 -1.73
N VAL A 69 9.82 14.42 -1.14
CA VAL A 69 10.39 13.28 -1.87
C VAL A 69 9.39 12.73 -2.87
N HIS A 70 8.13 12.57 -2.47
CA HIS A 70 7.09 12.07 -3.37
C HIS A 70 6.84 13.02 -4.55
N ALA A 71 6.59 14.29 -4.27
CA ALA A 71 6.33 15.28 -5.34
C ALA A 71 7.51 15.43 -6.30
N GLN A 72 8.73 15.46 -5.77
CA GLN A 72 9.93 15.56 -6.57
C GLN A 72 10.11 14.31 -7.45
N PHE A 73 9.91 13.11 -6.90
CA PHE A 73 9.99 11.86 -7.65
C PHE A 73 8.94 11.80 -8.77
N GLU A 74 7.69 12.16 -8.49
CA GLU A 74 6.60 12.22 -9.49
C GLU A 74 6.85 13.33 -10.53
N THR A 75 7.62 14.35 -10.20
CA THR A 75 8.02 15.41 -11.14
C THR A 75 9.18 14.96 -12.02
N ILE A 76 10.16 14.25 -11.49
CA ILE A 76 11.28 13.67 -12.28
C ILE A 76 10.75 12.57 -13.20
N HIS A 77 9.82 11.76 -12.72
CA HIS A 77 9.15 10.67 -13.46
C HIS A 77 10.12 9.75 -14.21
N PRO A 78 11.08 9.10 -13.51
CA PRO A 78 12.27 8.50 -14.14
C PRO A 78 12.00 7.21 -14.95
N PHE A 79 10.85 6.57 -14.76
CA PHE A 79 10.53 5.29 -15.41
C PHE A 79 9.47 5.43 -16.49
N THR A 80 9.46 4.51 -17.45
CA THR A 80 8.41 4.40 -18.47
C THR A 80 7.09 3.87 -17.91
N ASP A 81 7.12 3.11 -16.83
CA ASP A 81 5.96 2.63 -16.08
C ASP A 81 6.32 2.44 -14.61
N GLY A 82 5.35 2.61 -13.74
CA GLY A 82 5.48 2.30 -12.32
C GLY A 82 5.95 3.46 -11.44
N ASN A 83 6.08 4.68 -11.96
CA ASN A 83 6.48 5.84 -11.16
C ASN A 83 5.61 6.00 -9.92
N GLY A 84 4.28 6.00 -10.07
CA GLY A 84 3.36 6.10 -8.93
C GLY A 84 3.54 4.99 -7.89
N ARG A 85 3.86 3.76 -8.31
CA ARG A 85 4.15 2.64 -7.37
C ARG A 85 5.43 2.90 -6.59
N VAL A 86 6.49 3.33 -7.27
CA VAL A 86 7.78 3.65 -6.64
C VAL A 86 7.65 4.90 -5.77
N GLY A 87 7.01 5.97 -6.23
CA GLY A 87 6.78 7.18 -5.44
C GLY A 87 6.04 6.90 -4.13
N ARG A 88 5.00 6.07 -4.18
CA ARG A 88 4.29 5.64 -2.96
C ARG A 88 5.16 4.77 -2.04
N ALA A 89 6.00 3.87 -2.59
CA ALA A 89 6.94 3.09 -1.80
C ALA A 89 8.01 3.99 -1.13
N LEU A 90 8.46 5.04 -1.80
CA LEU A 90 9.39 6.03 -1.24
C LEU A 90 8.80 6.78 -0.04
N ASN A 91 7.48 7.02 0.00
CA ASN A 91 6.82 7.59 1.17
C ASN A 91 7.04 6.70 2.40
N HIS A 92 6.72 5.41 2.28
CA HIS A 92 6.90 4.45 3.38
C HIS A 92 8.37 4.31 3.76
N ALA A 93 9.26 4.22 2.78
CA ALA A 93 10.70 4.11 3.02
C ALA A 93 11.23 5.34 3.78
N THR A 94 10.79 6.55 3.40
CA THR A 94 11.17 7.80 4.08
C THR A 94 10.68 7.81 5.52
N LEU A 95 9.40 7.51 5.76
CA LEU A 95 8.81 7.51 7.09
C LEU A 95 9.39 6.43 7.99
N ALA A 96 9.64 5.22 7.45
CA ALA A 96 10.28 4.12 8.18
C ALA A 96 11.74 4.47 8.55
N ARG A 97 12.51 4.98 7.60
CA ARG A 97 13.89 5.42 7.84
C ARG A 97 13.98 6.52 8.91
N ARG A 98 12.98 7.40 8.94
CA ARG A 98 12.91 8.50 9.92
C ARG A 98 12.25 8.10 11.24
N GLY A 99 11.94 6.80 11.42
CA GLY A 99 11.43 6.22 12.68
C GLY A 99 9.95 6.51 12.97
N LEU A 100 9.18 7.03 12.01
CA LEU A 100 7.74 7.26 12.18
C LEU A 100 6.90 5.99 11.96
N LEU A 101 7.38 5.06 11.14
CA LEU A 101 6.69 3.79 10.88
C LEU A 101 7.58 2.64 11.34
N THR A 102 7.09 1.88 12.33
CA THR A 102 7.73 0.68 12.85
C THR A 102 6.78 -0.50 12.71
N GLY A 103 7.00 -1.33 11.67
CA GLY A 103 6.20 -2.54 11.45
C GLY A 103 4.76 -2.31 10.96
N LEU A 104 4.40 -1.08 10.60
CA LEU A 104 3.10 -0.69 10.06
C LEU A 104 3.26 -0.12 8.65
N VAL A 105 2.33 -0.46 7.78
CA VAL A 105 2.18 0.17 6.45
C VAL A 105 0.87 0.94 6.44
N LEU A 106 0.96 2.27 6.31
CA LEU A 106 -0.23 3.11 6.17
C LEU A 106 -0.86 2.95 4.77
N PRO A 107 -2.20 2.91 4.64
CA PRO A 107 -2.88 2.77 3.37
C PRO A 107 -2.89 4.08 2.55
N THR A 108 -1.78 4.83 2.54
CA THR A 108 -1.64 6.10 1.81
C THR A 108 -1.88 5.96 0.32
N SER A 109 -1.50 4.81 -0.26
CA SER A 109 -1.76 4.52 -1.68
C SER A 109 -3.24 4.49 -2.01
N LEU A 110 -4.03 3.91 -1.13
CA LEU A 110 -5.49 3.82 -1.25
C LEU A 110 -6.11 5.23 -1.18
N VAL A 111 -5.71 6.01 -0.19
CA VAL A 111 -6.21 7.39 -0.01
C VAL A 111 -5.84 8.27 -1.20
N LEU A 112 -4.61 8.20 -1.70
CA LEU A 112 -4.18 8.95 -2.89
C LEU A 112 -4.99 8.56 -4.13
N ALA A 113 -5.31 7.27 -4.30
CA ALA A 113 -6.14 6.81 -5.40
C ALA A 113 -7.59 7.37 -5.31
N THR A 114 -8.11 7.48 -4.10
CA THR A 114 -9.46 8.04 -3.82
C THR A 114 -9.51 9.54 -4.10
N LEU A 115 -8.47 10.25 -3.69
CA LEU A 115 -8.37 11.70 -3.85
C LEU A 115 -7.72 12.07 -5.20
N GLY A 116 -7.90 11.24 -6.24
CA GLY A 116 -7.18 11.31 -7.51
C GLY A 116 -7.15 12.69 -8.15
N ASP A 117 -8.32 13.35 -8.27
CA ASP A 117 -8.41 14.70 -8.84
C ASP A 117 -7.64 15.74 -8.02
N GLY A 118 -7.84 15.73 -6.69
CA GLY A 118 -7.11 16.61 -5.77
C GLY A 118 -5.60 16.31 -5.73
N TYR A 119 -5.22 15.05 -5.93
CA TYR A 119 -3.81 14.65 -6.03
C TYR A 119 -3.15 15.25 -7.28
N VAL A 120 -3.79 15.14 -8.43
CA VAL A 120 -3.28 15.70 -9.68
C VAL A 120 -3.20 17.23 -9.59
N GLU A 121 -4.24 17.88 -9.05
CA GLU A 121 -4.27 19.33 -8.84
C GLU A 121 -3.12 19.78 -7.91
N ALA A 122 -2.95 19.14 -6.75
CA ALA A 122 -1.90 19.50 -5.81
C ALA A 122 -0.49 19.29 -6.36
N LEU A 123 -0.26 18.23 -7.16
CA LEU A 123 1.02 18.03 -7.86
C LEU A 123 1.23 19.08 -8.95
N SER A 124 0.20 19.47 -9.66
CA SER A 124 0.30 20.52 -10.68
C SER A 124 0.69 21.85 -10.06
N LEU A 125 0.07 22.23 -8.94
CA LEU A 125 0.46 23.41 -8.16
C LEU A 125 1.92 23.35 -7.67
N PHE A 126 2.38 22.18 -7.22
CA PHE A 126 3.77 21.99 -6.80
C PHE A 126 4.76 22.24 -7.93
N ARG A 127 4.42 21.87 -9.15
CA ARG A 127 5.24 22.01 -10.35
C ARG A 127 5.23 23.42 -10.92
N GLU A 128 4.27 24.28 -10.54
CA GLU A 128 4.19 25.65 -11.04
C GLU A 128 5.33 26.51 -10.50
N PRO A 129 5.95 27.35 -11.36
CA PRO A 129 6.94 28.32 -10.92
C PRO A 129 6.34 29.30 -9.91
N ALA A 130 7.03 29.61 -8.82
CA ALA A 130 6.59 30.49 -7.75
C ALA A 130 6.14 31.91 -8.21
N ASN A 131 6.41 32.30 -9.46
CA ASN A 131 6.12 33.61 -10.02
C ASN A 131 4.92 33.68 -11.01
N ARG A 132 4.18 32.56 -11.15
CA ARG A 132 3.01 32.58 -12.03
C ARG A 132 1.85 33.29 -11.35
N LYS A 133 1.44 34.47 -11.86
CA LYS A 133 0.20 35.12 -11.43
C LYS A 133 -0.98 34.20 -11.81
N PRO A 134 -1.93 33.93 -10.92
CA PRO A 134 -3.09 33.13 -11.25
C PRO A 134 -3.89 33.87 -12.35
N ASN A 135 -4.03 33.24 -13.52
CA ASN A 135 -4.98 33.70 -14.54
C ASN A 135 -6.38 33.41 -14.00
N GLY A 136 -7.11 34.51 -13.73
CA GLY A 136 -8.43 34.61 -13.17
C GLY A 136 -9.38 33.46 -13.43
N SER A 137 -9.59 32.66 -12.42
CA SER A 137 -10.84 32.01 -12.07
C SER A 137 -10.78 31.71 -10.59
N ALA A 138 -11.90 31.86 -9.87
CA ALA A 138 -12.00 31.89 -8.42
C ALA A 138 -11.66 30.53 -7.74
N ALA A 139 -10.43 30.09 -7.86
CA ALA A 139 -9.85 29.19 -6.91
C ALA A 139 -9.57 30.02 -5.64
N GLN A 140 -10.23 29.71 -4.54
CA GLN A 140 -9.94 30.28 -3.23
C GLN A 140 -8.44 30.12 -2.99
N SER A 141 -7.70 31.23 -3.07
CA SER A 141 -6.26 31.27 -2.91
C SER A 141 -5.92 30.73 -1.53
N ILE A 142 -5.43 29.50 -1.47
CA ILE A 142 -4.76 29.01 -0.28
C ILE A 142 -3.54 29.93 -0.14
N PRO A 143 -3.39 30.68 0.98
CA PRO A 143 -2.23 31.52 1.19
C PRO A 143 -1.00 30.61 1.28
N GLY A 144 -0.10 30.66 0.30
CA GLY A 144 1.09 29.84 0.29
C GLY A 144 1.63 29.63 -1.12
N THR A 145 2.80 29.03 -1.21
CA THR A 145 3.37 28.56 -2.47
C THR A 145 2.69 27.26 -2.91
N GLY A 146 2.81 26.87 -4.18
CA GLY A 146 2.33 25.56 -4.64
C GLY A 146 2.94 24.40 -3.85
N ARG A 147 4.14 24.58 -3.28
CA ARG A 147 4.77 23.64 -2.33
C ARG A 147 3.96 23.49 -1.05
N ASP A 148 3.45 24.60 -0.49
CA ASP A 148 2.65 24.57 0.74
C ASP A 148 1.31 23.89 0.50
N ALA A 149 0.67 24.12 -0.64
CA ALA A 149 -0.55 23.46 -1.04
C ALA A 149 -0.36 21.94 -1.16
N TRP A 150 0.72 21.51 -1.78
CA TRP A 150 1.08 20.10 -1.84
C TRP A 150 1.31 19.48 -0.46
N ILE A 151 2.10 20.13 0.39
CA ILE A 151 2.38 19.65 1.74
C ILE A 151 1.08 19.51 2.54
N ALA A 152 0.19 20.52 2.47
CA ALA A 152 -1.11 20.47 3.16
C ALA A 152 -1.97 19.30 2.66
N PHE A 153 -2.03 19.08 1.34
CA PHE A 153 -2.73 17.94 0.73
C PHE A 153 -2.14 16.61 1.22
N PHE A 154 -0.81 16.47 1.19
CA PHE A 154 -0.14 15.26 1.62
C PHE A 154 -0.36 14.95 3.11
N LEU A 155 -0.30 15.97 3.97
CA LEU A 155 -0.58 15.80 5.40
C LEU A 155 -2.03 15.37 5.64
N LYS A 156 -3.00 15.96 4.92
CA LYS A 156 -4.40 15.52 4.96
C LYS A 156 -4.53 14.06 4.54
N THR A 157 -3.85 13.65 3.47
CA THR A 157 -3.82 12.25 3.00
C THR A 157 -3.30 11.30 4.07
N VAL A 158 -2.22 11.67 4.77
CA VAL A 158 -1.64 10.85 5.85
C VAL A 158 -2.60 10.76 7.04
N MET A 159 -3.29 11.84 7.41
CA MET A 159 -4.29 11.82 8.48
C MET A 159 -5.42 10.84 8.15
N ILE A 160 -5.99 10.92 6.95
CA ILE A 160 -7.04 9.99 6.49
C ILE A 160 -6.51 8.54 6.50
N ALA A 161 -5.26 8.32 6.09
CA ALA A 161 -4.66 7.00 6.10
C ALA A 161 -4.45 6.44 7.52
N CYS A 162 -4.18 7.29 8.51
CA CYS A 162 -4.13 6.90 9.92
C CYS A 162 -5.51 6.47 10.43
N ASP A 163 -6.55 7.27 10.17
CA ASP A 163 -7.93 6.96 10.58
C ASP A 163 -8.38 5.62 9.95
N GLN A 164 -8.08 5.38 8.68
CA GLN A 164 -8.37 4.12 8.02
C GLN A 164 -7.60 2.94 8.60
N ALA A 165 -6.32 3.13 8.94
CA ALA A 165 -5.51 2.10 9.57
C ALA A 165 -6.06 1.71 10.96
N GLU A 166 -6.54 2.67 11.73
CA GLU A 166 -7.20 2.43 13.02
C GLU A 166 -8.50 1.65 12.84
N GLN A 167 -9.34 2.01 11.87
CA GLN A 167 -10.58 1.29 11.57
C GLN A 167 -10.30 -0.16 11.15
N ILE A 168 -9.39 -0.38 10.20
CA ILE A 168 -9.00 -1.74 9.75
C ILE A 168 -8.46 -2.54 10.94
N SER A 169 -7.65 -1.92 11.79
CA SER A 169 -7.09 -2.58 12.98
C SER A 169 -8.18 -3.01 13.95
N ALA A 170 -9.18 -2.16 14.19
CA ALA A 170 -10.32 -2.48 15.06
C ALA A 170 -11.15 -3.64 14.47
N GLU A 171 -11.51 -3.59 13.19
CA GLU A 171 -12.24 -4.67 12.52
C GLU A 171 -11.49 -6.00 12.55
N LEU A 172 -10.16 -5.99 12.37
CA LEU A 172 -9.35 -7.20 12.49
C LEU A 172 -9.25 -7.73 13.92
N ALA A 173 -9.33 -6.85 14.92
CA ALA A 173 -9.40 -7.25 16.33
C ALA A 173 -10.73 -7.93 16.63
N ASP A 174 -11.85 -7.35 16.21
CA ASP A 174 -13.20 -7.91 16.36
C ASP A 174 -13.29 -9.29 15.67
N LEU A 175 -12.79 -9.41 14.45
CA LEU A 175 -12.73 -10.69 13.72
C LEU A 175 -11.93 -11.76 14.48
N ARG A 176 -10.82 -11.38 15.12
CA ARG A 176 -10.03 -12.33 15.93
C ARG A 176 -10.80 -12.84 17.15
N GLU A 177 -11.56 -11.97 17.80
CA GLU A 177 -12.42 -12.37 18.93
C GLU A 177 -13.52 -13.33 18.45
N GLU A 178 -14.25 -13.00 17.38
CA GLU A 178 -15.26 -13.86 16.75
C GLU A 178 -14.68 -15.25 16.39
N TRP A 179 -13.54 -15.29 15.73
CA TRP A 179 -12.89 -16.56 15.38
C TRP A 179 -12.47 -17.40 16.59
N ASN A 180 -12.05 -16.77 17.68
CA ASN A 180 -11.72 -17.47 18.91
C ASN A 180 -13.01 -18.10 19.54
N GLU A 181 -14.11 -17.37 19.52
CA GLU A 181 -15.40 -17.85 19.99
C GLU A 181 -15.90 -19.01 19.12
N ASP A 182 -15.85 -18.89 17.79
CA ASP A 182 -16.23 -19.94 16.85
C ASP A 182 -15.42 -21.22 17.05
N LEU A 183 -14.09 -21.07 17.23
CA LEU A 183 -13.21 -22.19 17.45
C LEU A 183 -13.50 -22.88 18.79
N GLN A 184 -13.79 -22.13 19.86
CA GLN A 184 -14.19 -22.66 21.16
C GLN A 184 -15.55 -23.36 21.10
N HIS A 185 -16.52 -22.75 20.44
CA HIS A 185 -17.85 -23.32 20.22
C HIS A 185 -17.76 -24.65 19.46
N TRP A 186 -17.01 -24.67 18.37
CA TRP A 186 -16.77 -25.89 17.60
C TRP A 186 -16.10 -27.00 18.45
N ALA A 187 -15.10 -26.62 19.26
CA ALA A 187 -14.40 -27.59 20.14
C ALA A 187 -15.31 -28.17 21.22
N SER A 188 -16.19 -27.36 21.81
CA SER A 188 -17.12 -27.78 22.87
C SER A 188 -18.17 -28.77 22.38
N HIS A 189 -18.69 -28.60 21.17
CA HIS A 189 -19.70 -29.49 20.57
C HIS A 189 -19.16 -30.87 20.19
N ARG A 190 -17.86 -31.04 20.07
CA ARG A 190 -17.22 -32.31 19.69
C ARG A 190 -16.75 -33.17 20.86
N ASN A 191 -17.12 -32.86 22.11
CA ASN A 191 -16.60 -33.55 23.31
C ASN A 191 -15.05 -33.67 23.26
N ALA A 192 -14.40 -32.68 22.66
CA ALA A 192 -12.96 -32.61 22.57
C ALA A 192 -12.39 -32.27 23.97
N SER A 193 -12.44 -33.24 24.88
CA SER A 193 -11.96 -33.18 26.28
C SER A 193 -10.42 -33.02 26.40
N ARG A 194 -9.76 -32.64 25.32
CA ARG A 194 -8.37 -32.18 25.33
C ARG A 194 -8.41 -30.68 25.02
N SER A 195 -8.21 -29.89 26.07
CA SER A 195 -7.70 -28.52 25.96
C SER A 195 -6.82 -28.43 24.72
N GLN A 196 -7.26 -27.65 23.71
CA GLN A 196 -6.37 -27.36 22.59
C GLN A 196 -5.10 -26.76 23.21
N ARG A 197 -3.99 -27.46 23.04
CA ARG A 197 -2.71 -26.97 23.56
C ARG A 197 -2.48 -25.59 22.90
N LYS A 198 -2.00 -24.63 23.69
CA LYS A 198 -1.64 -23.27 23.24
C LYS A 198 -0.81 -23.24 21.94
N ASP A 199 -0.15 -24.36 21.64
CA ASP A 199 0.70 -24.60 20.46
C ASP A 199 0.00 -25.37 19.33
N SER A 200 -1.34 -25.43 19.28
CA SER A 200 -2.00 -26.13 18.18
C SER A 200 -1.74 -25.43 16.86
N ALA A 201 -1.56 -26.20 15.78
CA ALA A 201 -1.38 -25.63 14.44
C ALA A 201 -2.53 -24.71 14.03
N ALA A 202 -3.76 -24.98 14.48
CA ALA A 202 -4.93 -24.17 14.23
C ALA A 202 -4.78 -22.78 14.85
N LEU A 203 -4.35 -22.67 16.12
CA LEU A 203 -4.17 -21.37 16.79
C LEU A 203 -3.06 -20.54 16.14
N ARG A 204 -1.92 -21.18 15.80
CA ARG A 204 -0.84 -20.47 15.10
C ARG A 204 -1.28 -19.91 13.74
N ILE A 205 -2.04 -20.70 12.98
CA ILE A 205 -2.58 -20.26 11.70
C ILE A 205 -3.60 -19.13 11.91
N LEU A 206 -4.50 -19.27 12.91
CA LEU A 206 -5.53 -18.27 13.24
C LEU A 206 -4.92 -16.91 13.57
N GLU A 207 -3.85 -16.89 14.35
CA GLU A 207 -3.16 -15.67 14.76
C GLU A 207 -2.64 -14.86 13.57
N ASP A 208 -2.14 -15.56 12.53
CA ASP A 208 -1.54 -14.94 11.34
C ASP A 208 -2.53 -14.74 10.17
N LEU A 209 -3.79 -15.20 10.29
CA LEU A 209 -4.79 -15.07 9.21
C LEU A 209 -5.00 -13.64 8.70
N PRO A 210 -4.97 -12.58 9.53
CA PRO A 210 -5.08 -11.22 9.02
C PRO A 210 -3.96 -10.84 8.03
N GLY A 211 -2.74 -11.33 8.25
CA GLY A 211 -1.59 -11.11 7.37
C GLY A 211 -1.48 -12.10 6.21
N THR A 212 -2.13 -13.25 6.32
CA THR A 212 -2.08 -14.33 5.32
C THR A 212 -3.46 -14.97 5.11
N PRO A 213 -4.43 -14.21 4.57
CA PRO A 213 -5.83 -14.64 4.49
C PRO A 213 -6.07 -15.78 3.51
N VAL A 214 -5.11 -16.10 2.64
CA VAL A 214 -5.21 -17.20 1.68
C VAL A 214 -4.02 -18.15 1.84
N LEU A 215 -4.30 -19.38 2.21
CA LEU A 215 -3.28 -20.39 2.50
C LEU A 215 -3.54 -21.68 1.75
N THR A 216 -2.46 -22.35 1.35
CA THR A 216 -2.45 -23.78 1.01
C THR A 216 -1.77 -24.55 2.14
N ILE A 217 -1.92 -25.90 2.18
CA ILE A 217 -1.19 -26.72 3.15
C ILE A 217 0.32 -26.48 3.07
N THR A 218 0.85 -26.27 1.87
CA THR A 218 2.28 -26.04 1.67
C THR A 218 2.72 -24.67 2.19
N THR A 219 1.94 -23.62 1.93
CA THR A 219 2.27 -22.26 2.41
C THR A 219 2.12 -22.18 3.93
N ALA A 220 1.06 -22.75 4.51
CA ALA A 220 0.87 -22.81 5.94
C ALA A 220 2.01 -23.58 6.66
N SER A 221 2.42 -24.74 6.12
CA SER A 221 3.56 -25.50 6.65
C SER A 221 4.85 -24.66 6.66
N ARG A 222 5.12 -23.93 5.58
CA ARG A 222 6.33 -23.11 5.43
C ARG A 222 6.31 -21.88 6.35
N ILE A 223 5.21 -21.15 6.38
CA ILE A 223 5.10 -19.89 7.12
C ILE A 223 5.18 -20.14 8.63
N HIS A 224 4.46 -21.14 9.11
CA HIS A 224 4.38 -21.43 10.56
C HIS A 224 5.43 -22.42 11.07
N GLY A 225 6.32 -22.93 10.21
CA GLY A 225 7.36 -23.89 10.60
C GLY A 225 6.80 -25.21 11.15
N ILE A 226 5.63 -25.65 10.65
CA ILE A 226 4.94 -26.88 11.10
C ILE A 226 4.94 -27.96 10.01
N SER A 227 4.77 -29.22 10.41
CA SER A 227 4.68 -30.31 9.42
C SER A 227 3.44 -30.15 8.52
N ARG A 228 3.50 -30.65 7.29
CA ARG A 228 2.35 -30.63 6.36
C ARG A 228 1.10 -31.30 6.94
N THR A 229 1.27 -32.36 7.74
CA THR A 229 0.19 -33.04 8.43
C THR A 229 -0.44 -32.13 9.50
N ALA A 230 0.37 -31.40 10.26
CA ALA A 230 -0.11 -30.43 11.26
C ALA A 230 -0.82 -29.25 10.58
N ALA A 231 -0.25 -28.71 9.48
CA ALA A 231 -0.86 -27.66 8.70
C ALA A 231 -2.23 -28.09 8.13
N SER A 232 -2.30 -29.29 7.54
CA SER A 232 -3.56 -29.85 7.03
C SER A 232 -4.62 -29.97 8.11
N ARG A 233 -4.27 -30.51 9.29
CA ARG A 233 -5.21 -30.62 10.42
C ARG A 233 -5.66 -29.24 10.93
N GLY A 234 -4.72 -28.29 11.06
CA GLY A 234 -5.03 -26.94 11.51
C GLY A 234 -6.01 -26.24 10.57
N LEU A 235 -5.73 -26.26 9.26
CA LEU A 235 -6.60 -25.66 8.23
C LEU A 235 -7.98 -26.31 8.18
N GLU A 236 -8.06 -27.67 8.29
CA GLU A 236 -9.35 -28.37 8.31
C GLU A 236 -10.13 -28.09 9.61
N THR A 237 -9.46 -27.90 10.74
CA THR A 237 -10.10 -27.46 11.99
C THR A 237 -10.72 -26.08 11.83
N LEU A 238 -9.99 -25.10 11.31
CA LEU A 238 -10.50 -23.75 11.08
C LEU A 238 -11.64 -23.73 10.05
N ARG A 239 -11.54 -24.55 9.01
CA ARG A 239 -12.64 -24.73 8.05
C ARG A 239 -13.89 -25.34 8.70
N ALA A 240 -13.72 -26.34 9.52
CA ALA A 240 -14.83 -27.01 10.21
C ALA A 240 -15.47 -26.11 11.29
N ALA A 241 -14.73 -25.15 11.83
CA ALA A 241 -15.23 -24.10 12.71
C ALA A 241 -15.93 -22.94 11.94
N GLY A 242 -15.94 -22.95 10.60
CA GLY A 242 -16.58 -21.91 9.80
C GLY A 242 -15.67 -20.70 9.47
N ILE A 243 -14.45 -20.64 10.02
CA ILE A 243 -13.52 -19.53 9.87
C ILE A 243 -12.92 -19.45 8.45
N LEU A 244 -12.65 -20.63 7.86
CA LEU A 244 -12.06 -20.73 6.52
C LEU A 244 -13.04 -21.36 5.53
N THR A 245 -13.04 -20.84 4.30
CA THR A 245 -13.65 -21.50 3.12
C THR A 245 -12.57 -22.17 2.28
N THR A 246 -12.98 -23.07 1.35
CA THR A 246 -12.03 -23.73 0.45
C THR A 246 -12.38 -23.48 -1.01
N GLU A 247 -11.35 -23.23 -1.81
CA GLU A 247 -11.47 -23.04 -3.26
C GLU A 247 -10.42 -23.90 -3.98
N SER A 248 -10.77 -24.36 -5.19
CA SER A 248 -9.82 -25.09 -6.04
C SER A 248 -8.93 -24.10 -6.81
N VAL A 249 -7.62 -24.24 -6.67
CA VAL A 249 -6.63 -23.36 -7.35
C VAL A 249 -5.89 -24.07 -8.50
N GLY A 250 -6.50 -25.11 -9.06
CA GLY A 250 -5.92 -25.89 -10.15
C GLY A 250 -4.91 -26.94 -9.69
N GLY A 251 -4.63 -27.92 -10.54
CA GLY A 251 -3.67 -29.00 -10.26
C GLY A 251 -3.99 -29.83 -8.99
N GLY A 252 -5.27 -29.97 -8.64
CA GLY A 252 -5.70 -30.73 -7.45
C GLY A 252 -5.37 -30.06 -6.10
N ARG A 253 -4.93 -28.79 -6.11
CA ARG A 253 -4.61 -28.03 -4.90
C ARG A 253 -5.82 -27.26 -4.40
N ARG A 254 -5.95 -27.20 -3.05
CA ARG A 254 -6.97 -26.36 -2.36
C ARG A 254 -6.30 -25.15 -1.74
N ALA A 255 -6.93 -23.99 -1.89
CA ALA A 255 -6.70 -22.82 -1.07
C ALA A 255 -7.74 -22.80 0.06
N TYR A 256 -7.30 -22.35 1.23
CA TYR A 256 -8.13 -22.04 2.39
C TYR A 256 -8.15 -20.54 2.55
N THR A 257 -9.32 -19.94 2.58
CA THR A 257 -9.49 -18.48 2.49
C THR A 257 -10.28 -17.98 3.68
N ALA A 258 -9.72 -17.01 4.42
CA ALA A 258 -10.43 -16.21 5.41
C ALA A 258 -11.16 -15.07 4.69
N ARG A 259 -12.39 -15.33 4.23
CA ARG A 259 -13.17 -14.35 3.44
C ARG A 259 -13.43 -13.07 4.21
N SER A 260 -13.69 -13.15 5.51
CA SER A 260 -13.93 -11.99 6.37
C SER A 260 -12.78 -10.97 6.33
N VAL A 261 -11.51 -11.42 6.24
CA VAL A 261 -10.35 -10.50 6.10
C VAL A 261 -10.37 -9.81 4.73
N LEU A 262 -10.65 -10.57 3.66
CA LEU A 262 -10.72 -9.99 2.31
C LEU A 262 -11.88 -9.01 2.21
N ASP A 263 -13.04 -9.33 2.80
CA ASP A 263 -14.20 -8.46 2.81
C ASP A 263 -13.93 -7.18 3.61
N ALA A 264 -13.26 -7.26 4.77
CA ALA A 264 -12.83 -6.10 5.55
C ALA A 264 -11.89 -5.20 4.74
N THR A 265 -10.95 -5.78 3.98
CA THR A 265 -10.03 -5.04 3.12
C THR A 265 -10.76 -4.35 1.96
N ILE A 266 -11.65 -5.08 1.26
CA ILE A 266 -12.47 -4.53 0.17
C ILE A 266 -13.44 -3.46 0.68
N TRP A 267 -13.93 -3.62 1.91
CA TRP A 267 -14.80 -2.65 2.55
C TRP A 267 -14.07 -1.34 2.85
N ALA A 268 -12.84 -1.41 3.32
CA ALA A 268 -11.97 -0.25 3.51
C ALA A 268 -11.64 0.47 2.19
N GLU A 269 -11.64 -0.24 1.06
CA GLU A 269 -11.45 0.35 -0.28
C GLU A 269 -12.70 1.07 -0.82
N ARG A 270 -13.91 0.61 -0.47
CA ARG A 270 -15.17 1.16 -1.01
C ARG A 270 -15.45 2.63 -0.67
N PRO A 271 -15.28 3.10 0.58
CA PRO A 271 -15.41 4.51 0.91
C PRO A 271 -14.42 5.36 0.15
N SER A 272 -13.24 4.76 -0.08
CA SER A 272 -12.16 5.38 -0.81
C SER A 272 -12.42 5.48 -2.32
N ALA A 273 -13.22 4.62 -2.91
CA ALA A 273 -13.56 4.64 -4.34
C ALA A 273 -14.65 5.66 -4.71
N SER A 274 -15.31 6.30 -3.73
CA SER A 274 -16.35 7.30 -3.96
C SER A 274 -15.73 8.70 -4.01
N THR A 275 -15.56 9.25 -5.20
CA THR A 275 -15.04 10.61 -5.44
C THR A 275 -15.95 11.73 -4.90
N HIS A 276 -17.14 11.39 -4.37
CA HIS A 276 -18.13 12.36 -3.87
C HIS A 276 -18.24 12.39 -2.34
N PHE A 277 -17.51 11.55 -1.60
CA PHE A 277 -17.61 11.50 -0.15
C PHE A 277 -16.35 12.04 0.52
N ASP A 278 -16.52 13.07 1.33
CA ASP A 278 -15.53 13.44 2.35
C ASP A 278 -15.59 12.37 3.45
N THR A 279 -14.61 11.46 3.46
CA THR A 279 -14.52 10.35 4.40
C THR A 279 -14.40 10.79 5.86
N HIS A 280 -14.04 12.05 6.12
CA HIS A 280 -14.05 12.67 7.46
C HIS A 280 -15.44 13.09 7.92
N VAL A 281 -16.36 13.40 7.00
CA VAL A 281 -17.68 13.96 7.34
C VAL A 281 -18.77 12.88 7.32
N SER A 282 -18.58 11.83 6.56
CA SER A 282 -19.58 10.77 6.41
C SER A 282 -18.91 9.40 6.35
N PRO A 283 -18.64 8.77 7.51
CA PRO A 283 -18.25 7.38 7.51
C PRO A 283 -19.37 6.54 6.88
N PRO A 284 -19.05 5.48 6.14
CA PRO A 284 -20.04 4.62 5.53
C PRO A 284 -20.94 4.02 6.60
N THR A 285 -22.26 4.19 6.43
CA THR A 285 -23.25 3.44 7.21
C THR A 285 -23.25 2.00 6.73
N ARG A 286 -23.12 1.07 7.67
CA ARG A 286 -23.25 -0.39 7.44
C ARG A 286 -24.62 -0.75 6.87
#